data_b55e2724e826223a76f9788d0d7fe53a
#
_entry.id   b55e2724e826223a76f9788d0d7fe53a
#
_cell.length_a   1.000
_cell.length_b   1.000
_cell.length_c   1.000
_cell.angle_alpha   90.00
_cell.angle_beta   90.00
_cell.angle_gamma   90.00
#
_symmetry.space_group_name_H-M   'P 1'
#
loop_
_entity.id
_entity.type
_entity.pdbx_description
1 polymer ?
#
loop_
_entity_poly.entity_id
_entity_poly.type
_entity_poly.pdbx_seq_one_letter_code
_entity_poly.pdbx_strand_id
1 'polypeptide(L)'
;MRTYQVNVTRDDRWWMVAVPGLTGYVTSDGAINMSDTTQARRLSEVRRQAIDFICTVTDVAPSEVQVNITIDVDGIDVTAEAKKIAHNRELAKRHATAAQTEARDLARRLAKHGVAVRDVGDVLGVSFQRAQQLISA
;
A
#
# COMPACT_ATOMS: atom_id res chain seq x y z
N MET A 1 4.42 -18.84 -12.77
CA MET A 1 3.43 -17.86 -12.31
C MET A 1 3.33 -16.73 -13.33
N ARG A 2 2.14 -16.47 -13.82
CA ARG A 2 1.90 -15.44 -14.82
C ARG A 2 1.26 -14.21 -14.19
N THR A 3 1.77 -13.01 -14.56
CA THR A 3 1.23 -11.72 -14.12
C THR A 3 0.31 -11.14 -15.19
N TYR A 4 -0.90 -10.77 -14.79
CA TYR A 4 -1.87 -10.13 -15.65
C TYR A 4 -2.04 -8.67 -15.24
N GLN A 5 -2.08 -7.78 -16.24
CA GLN A 5 -2.49 -6.41 -16.01
C GLN A 5 -4.00 -6.35 -15.81
N VAL A 6 -4.42 -5.65 -14.78
CA VAL A 6 -5.83 -5.44 -14.42
C VAL A 6 -6.11 -3.96 -14.36
N ASN A 7 -6.97 -3.46 -15.21
CA ASN A 7 -7.34 -2.07 -15.28
C ASN A 7 -8.71 -1.87 -14.63
N VAL A 8 -8.75 -1.06 -13.59
CA VAL A 8 -9.96 -0.84 -12.79
C VAL A 8 -10.47 0.58 -13.01
N THR A 9 -11.73 0.70 -13.34
CA THR A 9 -12.43 1.97 -13.51
C THR A 9 -13.72 1.98 -12.70
N ARG A 10 -14.32 3.15 -12.55
CA ARG A 10 -15.58 3.31 -11.82
C ARG A 10 -16.71 3.62 -12.77
N ASP A 11 -17.79 2.84 -12.72
CA ASP A 11 -19.01 3.08 -13.46
C ASP A 11 -20.19 3.02 -12.47
N ASP A 12 -20.71 4.19 -12.12
CA ASP A 12 -21.78 4.36 -11.13
C ASP A 12 -21.36 3.69 -9.80
N ARG A 13 -22.06 2.65 -9.39
CA ARG A 13 -21.80 1.94 -8.13
C ARG A 13 -20.86 0.73 -8.28
N TRP A 14 -20.36 0.50 -9.49
CA TRP A 14 -19.56 -0.68 -9.80
C TRP A 14 -18.11 -0.32 -10.05
N TRP A 15 -17.23 -1.17 -9.61
CA TRP A 15 -15.84 -1.18 -10.03
C TRP A 15 -15.72 -2.11 -11.22
N MET A 16 -15.41 -1.56 -12.38
CA MET A 16 -15.22 -2.32 -13.60
C MET A 16 -13.79 -2.85 -13.64
N VAL A 17 -13.65 -4.15 -13.88
CA VAL A 17 -12.36 -4.87 -13.78
C VAL A 17 -12.05 -5.44 -15.16
N ALA A 18 -11.15 -4.78 -15.89
CA ALA A 18 -10.74 -5.22 -17.22
C ALA A 18 -9.40 -5.95 -17.15
N VAL A 19 -9.34 -7.11 -17.80
CA VAL A 19 -8.13 -7.93 -17.90
C VAL A 19 -7.79 -8.11 -19.38
N PRO A 20 -7.07 -7.17 -20.00
CA PRO A 20 -6.85 -7.19 -21.47
C PRO A 20 -6.19 -8.47 -21.96
N GLY A 21 -5.35 -9.12 -21.13
CA GLY A 21 -4.71 -10.38 -21.50
C GLY A 21 -5.65 -11.55 -21.75
N LEU A 22 -6.94 -11.42 -21.39
CA LEU A 22 -7.95 -12.45 -21.64
C LEU A 22 -8.67 -12.28 -22.97
N THR A 23 -8.53 -11.14 -23.63
CA THR A 23 -9.14 -10.88 -24.92
C THR A 23 -8.52 -11.79 -25.99
N GLY A 24 -9.35 -12.57 -26.65
CA GLY A 24 -8.88 -13.49 -27.68
C GLY A 24 -8.16 -14.73 -27.14
N TYR A 25 -8.19 -14.95 -25.84
CA TYR A 25 -7.58 -16.15 -25.24
C TYR A 25 -8.29 -17.40 -25.75
N VAL A 26 -7.51 -18.38 -26.20
CA VAL A 26 -8.04 -19.66 -26.69
C VAL A 26 -8.09 -20.63 -25.52
N THR A 27 -9.27 -21.05 -25.12
CA THR A 27 -9.48 -21.98 -24.02
C THR A 27 -9.05 -23.41 -24.42
N SER A 28 -8.98 -24.31 -23.44
CA SER A 28 -8.54 -25.70 -23.67
C SER A 28 -9.45 -26.47 -24.62
N ASP A 29 -10.72 -26.07 -24.75
CA ASP A 29 -11.69 -26.68 -25.70
C ASP A 29 -11.68 -26.00 -27.07
N GLY A 30 -10.78 -25.05 -27.31
CA GLY A 30 -10.65 -24.34 -28.58
C GLY A 30 -11.53 -23.12 -28.75
N ALA A 31 -12.32 -22.77 -27.74
CA ALA A 31 -13.15 -21.56 -27.77
C ALA A 31 -12.31 -20.30 -27.60
N ILE A 32 -12.72 -19.22 -28.29
CA ILE A 32 -12.07 -17.92 -28.16
C ILE A 32 -12.82 -17.08 -27.09
N ASN A 33 -12.11 -16.62 -26.09
CA ASN A 33 -12.69 -15.76 -25.07
C ASN A 33 -12.93 -14.35 -25.63
N MET A 34 -14.16 -13.90 -25.58
CA MET A 34 -14.59 -12.60 -26.12
C MET A 34 -14.77 -11.56 -25.01
N SER A 35 -14.82 -11.97 -23.75
CA SER A 35 -15.03 -11.06 -22.62
C SER A 35 -13.74 -10.90 -21.82
N ASP A 36 -13.34 -9.66 -21.59
CA ASP A 36 -12.17 -9.32 -20.78
C ASP A 36 -12.53 -8.54 -19.51
N THR A 37 -13.81 -8.36 -19.23
CA THR A 37 -14.27 -7.48 -18.15
C THR A 37 -15.20 -8.20 -17.17
N THR A 38 -14.95 -8.02 -15.90
CA THR A 38 -15.85 -8.39 -14.81
C THR A 38 -16.08 -7.16 -13.91
N GLN A 39 -16.73 -7.33 -12.79
CA GLN A 39 -17.07 -6.20 -11.92
C GLN A 39 -17.08 -6.60 -10.46
N ALA A 40 -16.92 -5.59 -9.59
CA ALA A 40 -16.99 -5.74 -8.14
C ALA A 40 -17.74 -4.55 -7.54
N ARG A 41 -18.45 -4.79 -6.45
CA ARG A 41 -19.14 -3.71 -5.72
C ARG A 41 -18.19 -2.88 -4.88
N ARG A 42 -17.18 -3.52 -4.29
CA ARG A 42 -16.21 -2.89 -3.40
C ARG A 42 -14.81 -3.04 -3.96
N LEU A 43 -14.00 -2.02 -3.77
CA LEU A 43 -12.61 -2.05 -4.20
C LEU A 43 -11.85 -3.21 -3.55
N SER A 44 -12.16 -3.55 -2.31
CA SER A 44 -11.54 -4.67 -1.60
C SER A 44 -11.78 -6.03 -2.25
N GLU A 45 -12.78 -6.15 -3.10
CA GLU A 45 -13.14 -7.40 -3.79
C GLU A 45 -12.53 -7.51 -5.19
N VAL A 46 -11.95 -6.42 -5.72
CA VAL A 46 -11.45 -6.37 -7.09
C VAL A 46 -10.38 -7.42 -7.36
N ARG A 47 -9.41 -7.57 -6.46
CA ARG A 47 -8.32 -8.54 -6.64
C ARG A 47 -8.86 -9.97 -6.76
N ARG A 48 -9.76 -10.35 -5.88
CA ARG A 48 -10.37 -11.69 -5.89
C ARG A 48 -11.19 -11.89 -7.16
N GLN A 49 -12.01 -10.92 -7.55
CA GLN A 49 -12.82 -11.00 -8.77
C GLN A 49 -11.94 -11.13 -10.00
N ALA A 50 -10.84 -10.41 -10.09
CA ALA A 50 -9.90 -10.51 -11.21
C ALA A 50 -9.26 -11.89 -11.28
N ILE A 51 -8.80 -12.43 -10.15
CA ILE A 51 -8.16 -13.74 -10.08
C ILE A 51 -9.18 -14.83 -10.45
N ASP A 52 -10.38 -14.78 -9.90
CA ASP A 52 -11.44 -15.76 -10.21
C ASP A 52 -11.79 -15.75 -11.70
N PHE A 53 -11.89 -14.56 -12.29
CA PHE A 53 -12.15 -14.40 -13.70
C PHE A 53 -11.04 -15.00 -14.56
N ILE A 54 -9.79 -14.71 -14.25
CA ILE A 54 -8.64 -15.26 -14.96
C ILE A 54 -8.61 -16.77 -14.85
N CYS A 55 -8.81 -17.33 -13.67
CA CYS A 55 -8.81 -18.77 -13.45
C CYS A 55 -9.97 -19.47 -14.19
N THR A 56 -11.12 -18.85 -14.24
CA THR A 56 -12.27 -19.38 -14.97
C THR A 56 -11.99 -19.46 -16.46
N VAL A 57 -11.38 -18.43 -17.05
CA VAL A 57 -11.07 -18.40 -18.48
C VAL A 57 -9.90 -19.30 -18.84
N THR A 58 -8.85 -19.29 -18.04
CA THR A 58 -7.58 -19.98 -18.36
C THR A 58 -7.47 -21.39 -17.80
N ASP A 59 -8.38 -21.77 -16.91
CA ASP A 59 -8.37 -23.07 -16.21
C ASP A 59 -7.06 -23.32 -15.46
N VAL A 60 -6.51 -22.26 -14.85
CA VAL A 60 -5.29 -22.32 -14.03
C VAL A 60 -5.66 -22.12 -12.57
N ALA A 61 -4.86 -22.68 -11.66
CA ALA A 61 -5.09 -22.52 -10.23
C ALA A 61 -4.81 -21.07 -9.78
N PRO A 62 -5.52 -20.54 -8.76
CA PRO A 62 -5.29 -19.19 -8.27
C PRO A 62 -3.85 -18.93 -7.83
N SER A 63 -3.13 -19.94 -7.33
CA SER A 63 -1.73 -19.83 -6.93
C SER A 63 -0.77 -19.57 -8.09
N GLU A 64 -1.21 -19.81 -9.33
CA GLU A 64 -0.42 -19.61 -10.54
C GLU A 64 -0.64 -18.23 -11.16
N VAL A 65 -1.49 -17.39 -10.57
CA VAL A 65 -1.91 -16.10 -11.11
C VAL A 65 -1.46 -14.97 -10.20
N GLN A 66 -0.79 -13.97 -10.80
CA GLN A 66 -0.54 -12.69 -10.16
C GLN A 66 -1.24 -11.59 -10.95
N VAL A 67 -1.68 -10.55 -10.27
CA VAL A 67 -2.33 -9.41 -10.91
C VAL A 67 -1.63 -8.12 -10.55
N ASN A 68 -1.48 -7.25 -11.52
CA ASN A 68 -1.00 -5.89 -11.35
C ASN A 68 -2.19 -4.94 -11.60
N ILE A 69 -2.71 -4.37 -10.53
CA ILE A 69 -3.94 -3.58 -10.56
C ILE A 69 -3.61 -2.10 -10.68
N THR A 70 -4.17 -1.44 -11.69
CA THR A 70 -4.16 0.01 -11.82
C THR A 70 -5.59 0.54 -11.78
N ILE A 71 -5.80 1.65 -11.10
CA ILE A 71 -7.12 2.23 -10.86
C ILE A 71 -7.17 3.63 -11.44
N ASP A 72 -8.17 3.90 -12.27
CA ASP A 72 -8.46 5.23 -12.80
C ASP A 72 -9.94 5.53 -12.56
N VAL A 73 -10.21 6.71 -11.99
CA VAL A 73 -11.57 7.18 -11.75
C VAL A 73 -11.74 8.52 -12.45
N ASP A 74 -12.45 8.52 -13.55
CA ASP A 74 -12.77 9.73 -14.32
C ASP A 74 -11.53 10.58 -14.64
N GLY A 75 -10.45 9.93 -15.08
CA GLY A 75 -9.19 10.59 -15.42
C GLY A 75 -8.25 10.81 -14.24
N ILE A 76 -8.65 10.44 -13.03
CA ILE A 76 -7.77 10.47 -11.86
C ILE A 76 -6.97 9.19 -11.82
N ASP A 77 -5.65 9.29 -11.91
CA ASP A 77 -4.76 8.15 -11.74
C ASP A 77 -4.62 7.82 -10.24
N VAL A 78 -5.58 7.06 -9.74
CA VAL A 78 -5.69 6.72 -8.32
C VAL A 78 -4.48 5.93 -7.85
N THR A 79 -3.98 5.00 -8.66
CA THR A 79 -2.82 4.18 -8.31
C THR A 79 -1.57 5.02 -8.11
N ALA A 80 -1.29 5.95 -9.03
CA ALA A 80 -0.12 6.83 -8.93
C ALA A 80 -0.24 7.77 -7.72
N GLU A 81 -1.41 8.36 -7.50
CA GLU A 81 -1.63 9.25 -6.36
C GLU A 81 -1.50 8.50 -5.03
N ALA A 82 -2.08 7.29 -4.94
CA ALA A 82 -1.99 6.47 -3.73
C ALA A 82 -0.56 6.04 -3.43
N LYS A 83 0.23 5.69 -4.46
CA LYS A 83 1.66 5.36 -4.29
C LYS A 83 2.45 6.54 -3.75
N LYS A 84 2.18 7.74 -4.25
CA LYS A 84 2.83 8.96 -3.79
C LYS A 84 2.53 9.23 -2.32
N ILE A 85 1.27 9.07 -1.92
CA ILE A 85 0.85 9.22 -0.52
C ILE A 85 1.54 8.17 0.37
N ALA A 86 1.56 6.91 -0.05
CA ALA A 86 2.21 5.84 0.70
C ALA A 86 3.71 6.09 0.86
N HIS A 87 4.38 6.57 -0.17
CA HIS A 87 5.80 6.93 -0.13
C HIS A 87 6.06 8.06 0.88
N ASN A 88 5.25 9.11 0.86
CA ASN A 88 5.38 10.23 1.78
C ASN A 88 5.13 9.81 3.23
N ARG A 89 4.17 8.91 3.47
CA ARG A 89 3.93 8.35 4.81
C ARG A 89 5.12 7.55 5.31
N GLU A 90 5.74 6.76 4.43
CA GLU A 90 6.93 5.99 4.80
C GLU A 90 8.11 6.90 5.13
N LEU A 91 8.32 7.96 4.35
CA LEU A 91 9.36 8.96 4.64
C LEU A 91 9.10 9.64 5.99
N ALA A 92 7.86 10.06 6.25
CA ALA A 92 7.49 10.68 7.52
C ALA A 92 7.76 9.75 8.71
N LYS A 93 7.44 8.47 8.56
CA LYS A 93 7.71 7.45 9.58
C LYS A 93 9.19 7.28 9.84
N ARG A 94 10.02 7.24 8.79
CA ARG A 94 11.48 7.15 8.93
C ARG A 94 12.06 8.37 9.64
N HIS A 95 11.59 9.57 9.27
CA HIS A 95 12.04 10.80 9.92
C HIS A 95 11.63 10.85 11.39
N ALA A 96 10.40 10.42 11.71
CA ALA A 96 9.94 10.36 13.10
C ALA A 96 10.77 9.38 13.95
N THR A 97 11.09 8.21 13.38
CA THR A 97 11.93 7.21 14.05
C THR A 97 13.35 7.73 14.28
N ALA A 98 13.95 8.37 13.27
CA ALA A 98 15.28 8.95 13.37
C ALA A 98 15.32 10.05 14.44
N ALA A 99 14.33 10.94 14.44
CA ALA A 99 14.23 12.01 15.43
C ALA A 99 14.10 11.46 16.84
N GLN A 100 13.33 10.40 17.03
CA GLN A 100 13.20 9.75 18.35
C GLN A 100 14.51 9.13 18.81
N THR A 101 15.22 8.45 17.94
CA THR A 101 16.53 7.86 18.25
C THR A 101 17.55 8.93 18.62
N GLU A 102 17.60 10.00 17.84
CA GLU A 102 18.50 11.13 18.09
C GLU A 102 18.17 11.83 19.42
N ALA A 103 16.88 12.04 19.71
CA ALA A 103 16.43 12.64 20.95
C ALA A 103 16.82 11.79 22.16
N ARG A 104 16.63 10.48 22.07
CA ARG A 104 17.02 9.55 23.13
C ARG A 104 18.52 9.59 23.38
N ASP A 105 19.30 9.56 22.32
CA ASP A 105 20.75 9.60 22.40
C ASP A 105 21.25 10.90 23.07
N LEU A 106 20.73 12.04 22.64
CA LEU A 106 21.08 13.33 23.22
C LEU A 106 20.66 13.41 24.70
N ALA A 107 19.44 12.97 25.02
CA ALA A 107 18.93 12.98 26.40
C ALA A 107 19.82 12.19 27.33
N ARG A 108 20.25 11.00 26.92
CA ARG A 108 21.14 10.15 27.71
C ARG A 108 22.53 10.75 27.88
N ARG A 109 23.08 11.35 26.83
CA ARG A 109 24.38 12.01 26.91
C ARG A 109 24.34 13.20 27.86
N LEU A 110 23.30 14.02 27.79
CA LEU A 110 23.12 15.15 28.69
C LEU A 110 22.96 14.70 30.15
N ALA A 111 22.19 13.66 30.39
CA ALA A 111 22.00 13.09 31.71
C ALA A 111 23.34 12.60 32.32
N LYS A 112 24.21 11.98 31.52
CA LYS A 112 25.53 11.54 31.92
C LYS A 112 26.43 12.70 32.33
N HIS A 113 26.21 13.88 31.76
CA HIS A 113 26.95 15.09 32.09
C HIS A 113 26.30 15.90 33.22
N GLY A 114 25.33 15.31 33.92
CA GLY A 114 24.70 15.92 35.08
C GLY A 114 23.60 16.93 34.77
N VAL A 115 23.12 17.00 33.53
CA VAL A 115 22.04 17.92 33.18
C VAL A 115 20.73 17.41 33.78
N ALA A 116 20.00 18.28 34.47
CA ALA A 116 18.72 17.93 35.07
C ALA A 116 17.68 17.53 34.01
N VAL A 117 16.80 16.59 34.35
CA VAL A 117 15.76 16.09 33.45
C VAL A 117 14.90 17.23 32.91
N ARG A 118 14.56 18.21 33.74
CA ARG A 118 13.77 19.38 33.31
C ARG A 118 14.48 20.14 32.20
N ASP A 119 15.78 20.33 32.32
CA ASP A 119 16.55 21.05 31.31
C ASP A 119 16.69 20.24 30.02
N VAL A 120 16.82 18.92 30.13
CA VAL A 120 16.77 18.02 28.96
C VAL A 120 15.45 18.18 28.20
N GLY A 121 14.35 18.24 28.92
CA GLY A 121 13.03 18.50 28.31
C GLY A 121 12.98 19.83 27.57
N ASP A 122 13.53 20.88 28.17
CA ASP A 122 13.58 22.21 27.53
C ASP A 122 14.43 22.20 26.25
N VAL A 123 15.58 21.52 26.28
CA VAL A 123 16.46 21.39 25.11
C VAL A 123 15.75 20.67 23.97
N LEU A 124 15.04 19.59 24.28
CA LEU A 124 14.38 18.75 23.27
C LEU A 124 12.98 19.24 22.90
N GLY A 125 12.44 20.23 23.60
CA GLY A 125 11.08 20.71 23.36
C GLY A 125 10.00 19.71 23.76
N VAL A 126 10.26 18.89 24.79
CA VAL A 126 9.32 17.88 25.29
C VAL A 126 9.01 18.10 26.76
N SER A 127 7.96 17.44 27.26
CA SER A 127 7.60 17.52 28.68
C SER A 127 8.66 16.85 29.57
N PHE A 128 8.64 17.20 30.85
CA PHE A 128 9.48 16.53 31.88
C PHE A 128 9.27 15.01 31.84
N GLN A 129 8.05 14.57 31.81
CA GLN A 129 7.72 13.14 31.78
C GLN A 129 8.31 12.45 30.55
N ARG A 130 8.19 13.08 29.38
CA ARG A 130 8.75 12.54 28.16
C ARG A 130 10.28 12.49 28.19
N ALA A 131 10.90 13.54 28.70
CA ALA A 131 12.36 13.57 28.88
C ALA A 131 12.84 12.44 29.78
N GLN A 132 12.13 12.19 30.88
CA GLN A 132 12.43 11.10 31.79
C GLN A 132 12.32 9.74 31.12
N GLN A 133 11.28 9.51 30.30
CA GLN A 133 11.13 8.29 29.53
C GLN A 133 12.28 8.08 28.53
N LEU A 134 12.71 9.15 27.87
CA LEU A 134 13.82 9.07 26.92
C LEU A 134 15.13 8.68 27.59
N ILE A 135 15.40 9.18 28.79
CA ILE A 135 16.62 8.89 29.54
C ILE A 135 16.61 7.44 30.05
N SER A 136 15.48 6.97 30.55
CA SER A 136 15.37 5.68 31.23
C SER A 136 15.08 4.50 30.32
N ALA A 137 14.67 4.74 29.08
CA ALA A 137 14.29 3.68 28.13
C ALA A 137 15.48 2.96 27.50
#